data_44b88a2126c12b60badd06aa69d89a16
#
_entry.id   44b88a2126c12b60badd06aa69d89a16
#
_cell.length_a   1.000
_cell.length_b   1.000
_cell.length_c   1.000
_cell.angle_alpha   90.00
_cell.angle_beta   90.00
_cell.angle_gamma   90.00
#
_symmetry.space_group_name_H-M   'P 1'
#
loop_
_entity.id
_entity.type
_entity.pdbx_description
1 polymer ?
#
loop_
_entity_poly.entity_id
_entity_poly.type
_entity_poly.pdbx_seq_one_letter_code
_entity_poly.pdbx_strand_id
1 'polypeptide(L)'
;DSKKVILFSHLHHDHIQGLGFNNDIFNPGCNIELSSALHESNELRSKIQTFFSGSYFPLNLTDKLKNLKFQNFFELVQNNKDDILIESLEMNHPGRSFGYSITHENKKFVYLSDNEFEHWQLTKLCDFCENSDIILWDGMFRDEDLIDKKGWGHSSIEQGAEFFKKVNCKKMLITHHAPARTDSELDKINSELPDGIELAFDGMTIEIN
;
A
#
# COMPACT_ATOMS: atom_id res chain seq x y z
N ASP A 1 -8.46 -10.37 -22.69
CA ASP A 1 -8.90 -10.31 -21.27
C ASP A 1 -7.69 -10.03 -20.40
N SER A 2 -7.64 -8.86 -19.75
CA SER A 2 -6.58 -8.53 -18.82
C SER A 2 -6.99 -8.98 -17.40
N LYS A 3 -6.11 -9.72 -16.73
CA LYS A 3 -6.25 -10.04 -15.30
C LYS A 3 -5.57 -8.94 -14.50
N LYS A 4 -6.26 -8.39 -13.51
CA LYS A 4 -5.71 -7.44 -12.55
C LYS A 4 -5.91 -7.96 -11.14
N VAL A 5 -4.95 -7.71 -10.26
CA VAL A 5 -5.04 -8.03 -8.84
C VAL A 5 -4.97 -6.72 -8.05
N ILE A 6 -5.88 -6.56 -7.10
CA ILE A 6 -5.86 -5.47 -6.13
C ILE A 6 -5.64 -6.10 -4.75
N LEU A 7 -4.53 -5.75 -4.14
CA LEU A 7 -4.20 -6.14 -2.77
C LEU A 7 -4.51 -4.99 -1.82
N PHE A 8 -5.42 -5.23 -0.87
CA PHE A 8 -5.72 -4.26 0.17
C PHE A 8 -4.80 -4.46 1.36
N SER A 9 -4.09 -3.41 1.75
CA SER A 9 -3.36 -3.37 3.02
C SER A 9 -4.33 -3.44 4.20
N HIS A 10 -5.39 -2.63 4.14
CA HIS A 10 -6.52 -2.57 5.07
C HIS A 10 -7.69 -1.83 4.42
N LEU A 11 -8.76 -1.53 5.19
CA LEU A 11 -10.01 -1.00 4.63
C LEU A 11 -10.40 0.36 5.21
N HIS A 12 -9.42 1.22 5.59
CA HIS A 12 -9.74 2.61 5.86
C HIS A 12 -10.23 3.31 4.58
N HIS A 13 -10.95 4.39 4.74
CA HIS A 13 -11.69 5.08 3.67
C HIS A 13 -10.82 5.47 2.48
N ASP A 14 -9.67 6.05 2.74
CA ASP A 14 -8.71 6.54 1.76
C ASP A 14 -8.05 5.42 0.94
N HIS A 15 -8.06 4.17 1.44
CA HIS A 15 -7.54 3.01 0.72
C HIS A 15 -8.59 2.29 -0.13
N ILE A 16 -9.88 2.52 0.09
CA ILE A 16 -10.94 1.80 -0.62
C ILE A 16 -11.85 2.71 -1.45
N GLN A 17 -11.97 3.99 -1.12
CA GLN A 17 -12.94 4.88 -1.79
C GLN A 17 -12.76 4.95 -3.31
N GLY A 18 -11.52 4.88 -3.80
CA GLY A 18 -11.21 4.88 -5.23
C GLY A 18 -11.75 3.66 -6.00
N LEU A 19 -12.08 2.56 -5.30
CA LEU A 19 -12.56 1.34 -5.93
C LEU A 19 -13.84 1.60 -6.75
N GLY A 20 -14.79 2.36 -6.19
CA GLY A 20 -16.06 2.69 -6.85
C GLY A 20 -15.93 3.62 -8.07
N PHE A 21 -14.77 4.20 -8.30
CA PHE A 21 -14.48 5.11 -9.42
C PHE A 21 -13.41 4.55 -10.37
N ASN A 22 -12.98 3.31 -10.16
CA ASN A 22 -12.01 2.63 -11.02
C ASN A 22 -12.72 2.13 -12.29
N ASN A 23 -12.34 2.66 -13.45
CA ASN A 23 -12.95 2.32 -14.74
C ASN A 23 -12.85 0.83 -15.09
N ASP A 24 -11.79 0.15 -14.67
CA ASP A 24 -11.58 -1.27 -14.97
C ASP A 24 -12.60 -2.17 -14.27
N ILE A 25 -13.10 -1.76 -13.10
CA ILE A 25 -14.14 -2.49 -12.37
C ILE A 25 -15.43 -2.58 -13.19
N PHE A 26 -15.74 -1.55 -13.94
CA PHE A 26 -16.94 -1.47 -14.80
C PHE A 26 -16.70 -2.01 -16.22
N ASN A 27 -15.47 -2.41 -16.54
CA ASN A 27 -15.14 -2.96 -17.85
C ASN A 27 -15.31 -4.49 -17.87
N PRO A 28 -16.29 -5.06 -18.59
CA PRO A 28 -16.51 -6.50 -18.65
C PRO A 28 -15.34 -7.31 -19.21
N GLY A 29 -14.43 -6.67 -19.95
CA GLY A 29 -13.21 -7.28 -20.48
C GLY A 29 -12.06 -7.39 -19.46
N CYS A 30 -12.19 -6.80 -18.28
CA CYS A 30 -11.24 -6.92 -17.18
C CYS A 30 -11.71 -7.94 -16.17
N ASN A 31 -10.84 -8.89 -15.80
CA ASN A 31 -11.05 -9.77 -14.65
C ASN A 31 -10.25 -9.21 -13.48
N ILE A 32 -10.93 -8.84 -12.39
CA ILE A 32 -10.31 -8.22 -11.23
C ILE A 32 -10.42 -9.15 -10.03
N GLU A 33 -9.27 -9.51 -9.46
CA GLU A 33 -9.19 -10.28 -8.22
C GLU A 33 -8.88 -9.34 -7.06
N LEU A 34 -9.71 -9.38 -6.03
CA LEU A 34 -9.57 -8.59 -4.81
C LEU A 34 -9.11 -9.52 -3.69
N SER A 35 -8.05 -9.13 -3.00
CA SER A 35 -7.50 -9.92 -1.89
C SER A 35 -6.90 -9.04 -0.79
N SER A 36 -6.75 -9.59 0.39
CA SER A 36 -6.11 -8.95 1.54
C SER A 36 -5.46 -10.00 2.43
N ALA A 37 -4.27 -9.71 2.95
CA ALA A 37 -3.65 -10.54 3.98
C ALA A 37 -4.36 -10.40 5.35
N LEU A 38 -5.14 -9.34 5.53
CA LEU A 38 -5.88 -9.07 6.77
C LEU A 38 -7.22 -9.80 6.86
N HIS A 39 -7.89 -10.04 5.72
CA HIS A 39 -9.25 -10.55 5.67
C HIS A 39 -9.38 -11.75 4.74
N GLU A 40 -10.08 -12.78 5.18
CA GLU A 40 -10.54 -13.87 4.32
C GLU A 40 -11.49 -13.35 3.23
N SER A 41 -11.55 -14.04 2.09
CA SER A 41 -12.28 -13.58 0.90
C SER A 41 -13.75 -13.23 1.17
N ASN A 42 -14.45 -14.02 1.97
CA ASN A 42 -15.86 -13.79 2.33
C ASN A 42 -16.03 -12.57 3.24
N GLU A 43 -15.10 -12.37 4.18
CA GLU A 43 -15.09 -11.21 5.07
C GLU A 43 -14.78 -9.93 4.27
N LEU A 44 -13.75 -9.97 3.43
CA LEU A 44 -13.41 -8.88 2.53
C LEU A 44 -14.61 -8.48 1.65
N ARG A 45 -15.26 -9.48 1.03
CA ARG A 45 -16.48 -9.26 0.24
C ARG A 45 -17.55 -8.54 1.04
N SER A 46 -17.85 -9.01 2.25
CA SER A 46 -18.89 -8.44 3.11
C SER A 46 -18.59 -7.00 3.49
N LYS A 47 -17.34 -6.68 3.84
CA LYS A 47 -16.91 -5.33 4.19
C LYS A 47 -16.99 -4.38 2.98
N ILE A 48 -16.47 -4.79 1.82
CA ILE A 48 -16.56 -4.02 0.57
C ILE A 48 -18.03 -3.81 0.18
N GLN A 49 -18.88 -4.82 0.31
CA GLN A 49 -20.32 -4.69 0.05
C GLN A 49 -20.99 -3.66 0.97
N THR A 50 -20.65 -3.67 2.26
CA THR A 50 -21.20 -2.70 3.21
C THR A 50 -20.87 -1.27 2.80
N PHE A 51 -19.61 -1.04 2.40
CA PHE A 51 -19.15 0.29 2.01
C PHE A 51 -19.70 0.74 0.65
N PHE A 52 -19.80 -0.18 -0.31
CA PHE A 52 -20.28 0.10 -1.68
C PHE A 52 -21.70 -0.39 -1.92
N SER A 53 -22.63 0.00 -1.07
CA SER A 53 -24.07 -0.26 -1.25
C SER A 53 -24.94 0.69 -0.42
N GLY A 54 -26.24 0.63 -0.64
CA GLY A 54 -27.26 1.29 0.16
C GLY A 54 -27.10 2.81 0.21
N SER A 55 -26.98 3.35 1.43
CA SER A 55 -26.84 4.79 1.64
C SER A 55 -25.45 5.35 1.33
N TYR A 56 -24.43 4.49 1.22
CA TYR A 56 -23.05 4.90 0.99
C TYR A 56 -22.65 4.90 -0.47
N PHE A 57 -23.30 4.07 -1.29
CA PHE A 57 -22.98 3.96 -2.71
C PHE A 57 -24.24 3.57 -3.51
N PRO A 58 -24.46 4.16 -4.72
CA PRO A 58 -25.71 3.97 -5.47
C PRO A 58 -25.91 2.57 -6.05
N LEU A 59 -24.84 1.79 -6.15
CA LEU A 59 -24.87 0.41 -6.65
C LEU A 59 -24.43 -0.55 -5.55
N ASN A 60 -24.99 -1.75 -5.52
CA ASN A 60 -24.36 -2.85 -4.81
C ASN A 60 -23.23 -3.40 -5.69
N LEU A 61 -21.99 -2.92 -5.44
CA LEU A 61 -20.85 -3.18 -6.29
C LEU A 61 -20.55 -4.66 -6.42
N THR A 62 -20.58 -5.40 -5.30
CA THR A 62 -20.21 -6.81 -5.25
C THR A 62 -21.20 -7.74 -5.95
N ASP A 63 -22.47 -7.34 -6.03
CA ASP A 63 -23.53 -8.15 -6.65
C ASP A 63 -23.74 -7.80 -8.12
N LYS A 64 -23.40 -6.57 -8.53
CA LYS A 64 -23.61 -6.09 -9.89
C LYS A 64 -22.44 -6.43 -10.82
N LEU A 65 -21.22 -6.53 -10.31
CA LEU A 65 -20.02 -6.73 -11.12
C LEU A 65 -19.59 -8.20 -11.10
N LYS A 66 -19.87 -8.90 -12.19
CA LYS A 66 -19.51 -10.33 -12.35
C LYS A 66 -18.02 -10.58 -12.57
N ASN A 67 -17.29 -9.55 -12.96
CA ASN A 67 -15.84 -9.58 -13.21
C ASN A 67 -15.01 -9.36 -11.94
N LEU A 68 -15.64 -9.08 -10.78
CA LEU A 68 -14.97 -9.01 -9.50
C LEU A 68 -14.96 -10.38 -8.83
N LYS A 69 -13.78 -10.85 -8.46
CA LYS A 69 -13.57 -12.07 -7.68
C LYS A 69 -12.88 -11.73 -6.38
N PHE A 70 -13.36 -12.31 -5.29
CA PHE A 70 -12.72 -12.23 -3.98
C PHE A 70 -11.95 -13.51 -3.74
N GLN A 71 -10.66 -13.41 -3.45
CA GLN A 71 -9.77 -14.55 -3.28
C GLN A 71 -9.03 -14.46 -1.95
N ASN A 72 -8.84 -15.59 -1.28
CA ASN A 72 -8.00 -15.66 -0.11
C ASN A 72 -6.55 -15.36 -0.48
N PHE A 73 -5.85 -14.62 0.36
CA PHE A 73 -4.47 -14.19 0.09
C PHE A 73 -3.53 -15.39 -0.14
N PHE A 74 -3.62 -16.41 0.70
CA PHE A 74 -2.81 -17.62 0.54
C PHE A 74 -3.02 -18.30 -0.84
N GLU A 75 -4.26 -18.44 -1.27
CA GLU A 75 -4.60 -19.03 -2.58
C GLU A 75 -4.08 -18.18 -3.72
N LEU A 76 -4.22 -16.83 -3.61
CA LEU A 76 -3.71 -15.90 -4.61
C LEU A 76 -2.19 -16.03 -4.76
N VAL A 77 -1.45 -16.09 -3.65
CA VAL A 77 0.01 -16.27 -3.65
C VAL A 77 0.39 -17.61 -4.30
N GLN A 78 -0.27 -18.71 -3.92
CA GLN A 78 0.02 -20.02 -4.49
C GLN A 78 -0.27 -20.12 -5.99
N ASN A 79 -1.32 -19.47 -6.46
CA ASN A 79 -1.71 -19.48 -7.87
C ASN A 79 -0.77 -18.63 -8.77
N ASN A 80 0.00 -17.73 -8.22
CA ASN A 80 0.91 -16.85 -8.96
C ASN A 80 2.40 -17.10 -8.65
N LYS A 81 2.74 -18.07 -7.80
CA LYS A 81 4.10 -18.32 -7.27
C LYS A 81 5.19 -18.59 -8.32
N ASP A 82 4.80 -19.08 -9.50
CA ASP A 82 5.75 -19.39 -10.57
C ASP A 82 6.17 -18.12 -11.35
N ASP A 83 5.36 -17.07 -11.30
CA ASP A 83 5.61 -15.81 -11.99
C ASP A 83 6.00 -14.69 -11.02
N ILE A 84 5.27 -14.59 -9.89
CA ILE A 84 5.40 -13.48 -8.94
C ILE A 84 5.42 -14.03 -7.51
N LEU A 85 6.47 -13.72 -6.77
CA LEU A 85 6.52 -13.97 -5.33
C LEU A 85 5.88 -12.79 -4.60
N ILE A 86 4.84 -13.08 -3.81
CA ILE A 86 4.17 -12.08 -2.97
C ILE A 86 4.27 -12.51 -1.51
N GLU A 87 4.78 -11.63 -0.68
CA GLU A 87 4.86 -11.81 0.76
C GLU A 87 4.11 -10.68 1.46
N SER A 88 3.69 -10.89 2.70
CA SER A 88 3.00 -9.88 3.51
C SER A 88 3.60 -9.78 4.89
N LEU A 89 3.54 -8.59 5.47
CA LEU A 89 4.01 -8.29 6.81
C LEU A 89 2.99 -7.41 7.52
N GLU A 90 2.59 -7.79 8.73
CA GLU A 90 1.70 -6.96 9.54
C GLU A 90 2.42 -5.71 10.03
N MET A 91 1.79 -4.55 9.81
CA MET A 91 2.23 -3.22 10.17
C MET A 91 1.66 -2.79 11.53
N ASN A 92 2.29 -1.82 12.16
CA ASN A 92 1.80 -1.18 13.38
C ASN A 92 0.83 -0.06 13.02
N HIS A 93 -0.46 -0.40 12.96
CA HIS A 93 -1.50 0.54 12.56
C HIS A 93 -2.82 0.25 13.29
N PRO A 94 -3.59 1.29 13.72
CA PRO A 94 -4.90 1.10 14.31
C PRO A 94 -5.84 0.35 13.35
N GLY A 95 -6.47 -0.71 13.85
CA GLY A 95 -7.31 -1.59 13.02
C GLY A 95 -6.53 -2.61 12.21
N ARG A 96 -5.20 -2.63 12.31
CA ARG A 96 -4.24 -3.46 11.58
C ARG A 96 -4.14 -3.09 10.10
N SER A 97 -2.96 -3.15 9.56
CA SER A 97 -2.68 -3.08 8.13
C SER A 97 -1.59 -4.08 7.75
N PHE A 98 -1.42 -4.34 6.46
CA PHE A 98 -0.37 -5.20 5.94
C PHE A 98 0.43 -4.50 4.84
N GLY A 99 1.74 -4.53 4.99
CA GLY A 99 2.65 -4.26 3.89
C GLY A 99 2.82 -5.47 2.99
N TYR A 100 3.27 -5.24 1.76
CA TYR A 100 3.47 -6.28 0.76
C TYR A 100 4.85 -6.16 0.12
N SER A 101 5.50 -7.31 -0.09
CA SER A 101 6.68 -7.44 -0.93
C SER A 101 6.29 -8.20 -2.20
N ILE A 102 6.63 -7.65 -3.36
CA ILE A 102 6.33 -8.23 -4.66
C ILE A 102 7.64 -8.39 -5.43
N THR A 103 7.99 -9.62 -5.76
CA THR A 103 9.19 -9.93 -6.54
C THR A 103 8.81 -10.60 -7.85
N HIS A 104 9.30 -10.05 -8.96
CA HIS A 104 9.17 -10.58 -10.31
C HIS A 104 10.48 -10.39 -11.05
N GLU A 105 10.99 -11.43 -11.76
CA GLU A 105 12.25 -11.39 -12.51
C GLU A 105 13.45 -10.80 -11.71
N ASN A 106 13.55 -11.18 -10.44
CA ASN A 106 14.57 -10.67 -9.49
C ASN A 106 14.46 -9.15 -9.18
N LYS A 107 13.36 -8.51 -9.51
CA LYS A 107 13.03 -7.14 -9.12
C LYS A 107 12.07 -7.15 -7.97
N LYS A 108 12.41 -6.45 -6.89
CA LYS A 108 11.63 -6.45 -5.64
C LYS A 108 11.10 -5.06 -5.32
N PHE A 109 9.78 -4.96 -5.25
CA PHE A 109 9.05 -3.79 -4.78
C PHE A 109 8.44 -4.08 -3.41
N VAL A 110 8.57 -3.14 -2.46
CA VAL A 110 8.00 -3.27 -1.12
C VAL A 110 7.10 -2.08 -0.81
N TYR A 111 5.88 -2.37 -0.39
CA TYR A 111 4.87 -1.41 0.03
C TYR A 111 4.74 -1.42 1.55
N LEU A 112 5.07 -0.32 2.22
CA LEU A 112 5.03 -0.14 3.68
C LEU A 112 4.19 1.10 4.06
N SER A 113 3.01 1.26 3.47
CA SER A 113 2.12 2.35 3.88
C SER A 113 1.28 1.95 5.08
N ASP A 114 0.86 2.98 5.84
CA ASP A 114 0.07 2.85 7.07
C ASP A 114 0.79 2.02 8.13
N ASN A 115 1.93 2.56 8.54
CA ASN A 115 2.75 2.01 9.58
C ASN A 115 3.27 3.11 10.52
N GLU A 116 2.95 3.04 11.79
CA GLU A 116 3.62 3.84 12.83
C GLU A 116 4.92 3.14 13.19
N PHE A 117 6.03 3.67 12.66
CA PHE A 117 7.34 3.07 12.86
C PHE A 117 7.78 3.21 14.32
N GLU A 118 8.06 2.08 14.94
CA GLU A 118 8.64 1.96 16.26
C GLU A 118 9.93 1.12 16.20
N HIS A 119 10.89 1.41 17.02
CA HIS A 119 12.23 0.80 16.96
C HIS A 119 12.23 -0.73 17.07
N TRP A 120 11.26 -1.31 17.75
CA TRP A 120 11.09 -2.77 17.87
C TRP A 120 10.79 -3.47 16.52
N GLN A 121 10.30 -2.74 15.54
CA GLN A 121 10.02 -3.26 14.18
C GLN A 121 11.28 -3.36 13.32
N LEU A 122 12.36 -2.65 13.68
CA LEU A 122 13.50 -2.40 12.78
C LEU A 122 14.04 -3.67 12.14
N THR A 123 14.37 -4.69 12.92
CA THR A 123 14.95 -5.94 12.41
C THR A 123 14.01 -6.60 11.40
N LYS A 124 12.72 -6.74 11.76
CA LYS A 124 11.72 -7.40 10.94
C LYS A 124 11.45 -6.64 9.62
N LEU A 125 11.45 -5.30 9.68
CA LEU A 125 11.30 -4.47 8.49
C LEU A 125 12.56 -4.52 7.60
N CYS A 126 13.76 -4.51 8.19
CA CYS A 126 15.00 -4.67 7.43
C CYS A 126 15.02 -6.01 6.69
N ASP A 127 14.72 -7.11 7.37
CA ASP A 127 14.67 -8.45 6.76
C ASP A 127 13.64 -8.51 5.62
N PHE A 128 12.46 -7.93 5.83
CA PHE A 128 11.39 -7.89 4.84
C PHE A 128 11.76 -7.05 3.61
N CYS A 129 12.50 -5.96 3.81
CA CYS A 129 12.91 -5.02 2.75
C CYS A 129 14.27 -5.36 2.12
N GLU A 130 14.98 -6.36 2.62
CA GLU A 130 16.34 -6.66 2.17
C GLU A 130 16.41 -6.90 0.66
N ASN A 131 17.40 -6.28 0.01
CA ASN A 131 17.65 -6.34 -1.43
C ASN A 131 16.46 -5.83 -2.30
N SER A 132 15.64 -4.92 -1.80
CA SER A 132 14.58 -4.31 -2.60
C SER A 132 15.12 -3.27 -3.59
N ASP A 133 14.51 -3.23 -4.76
CA ASP A 133 14.78 -2.17 -5.75
C ASP A 133 14.07 -0.88 -5.33
N ILE A 134 12.83 -0.99 -4.84
CA ILE A 134 12.01 0.14 -4.39
C ILE A 134 11.29 -0.22 -3.10
N ILE A 135 11.34 0.71 -2.13
CA ILE A 135 10.47 0.72 -0.94
C ILE A 135 9.52 1.92 -1.06
N LEU A 136 8.24 1.68 -0.90
CA LEU A 136 7.24 2.72 -0.69
C LEU A 136 7.00 2.86 0.82
N TRP A 137 7.29 4.04 1.39
CA TRP A 137 7.26 4.32 2.82
C TRP A 137 6.14 5.30 3.18
N ASP A 138 5.47 5.06 4.32
CA ASP A 138 4.53 6.01 4.92
C ASP A 138 5.29 7.23 5.47
N GLY A 139 5.05 8.38 4.90
CA GLY A 139 5.65 9.65 5.32
C GLY A 139 4.61 10.73 5.55
N MET A 140 3.50 10.38 6.22
CA MET A 140 2.43 11.33 6.50
C MET A 140 2.92 12.53 7.29
N PHE A 141 3.82 12.31 8.24
CA PHE A 141 4.26 13.30 9.21
C PHE A 141 5.72 13.74 9.00
N ARG A 142 6.09 14.83 9.67
CA ARG A 142 7.48 15.18 10.02
C ARG A 142 7.72 14.71 11.45
N ASP A 143 8.97 14.58 11.88
CA ASP A 143 9.31 14.20 13.26
C ASP A 143 8.67 15.13 14.29
N GLU A 144 8.58 16.41 13.99
CA GLU A 144 7.94 17.42 14.86
C GLU A 144 6.43 17.19 15.02
N ASP A 145 5.77 16.62 14.00
CA ASP A 145 4.34 16.31 14.05
C ASP A 145 4.03 15.07 14.91
N LEU A 146 4.98 14.12 15.03
CA LEU A 146 4.78 12.84 15.73
C LEU A 146 4.50 12.99 17.22
N ILE A 147 4.92 14.10 17.85
CA ILE A 147 4.74 14.36 19.28
C ILE A 147 3.27 14.23 19.67
N ASP A 148 2.37 14.77 18.84
CA ASP A 148 0.92 14.80 19.10
C ASP A 148 0.15 13.75 18.27
N LYS A 149 0.86 12.91 17.50
CA LYS A 149 0.27 11.94 16.55
C LYS A 149 0.55 10.49 16.90
N LYS A 150 1.09 10.23 18.07
CA LYS A 150 1.32 8.86 18.54
C LYS A 150 0.02 8.07 18.63
N GLY A 151 0.02 6.86 18.04
CA GLY A 151 -1.16 6.01 17.95
C GLY A 151 -2.06 6.31 16.75
N TRP A 152 -1.65 7.20 15.83
CA TRP A 152 -2.37 7.45 14.59
C TRP A 152 -2.05 6.43 13.49
N GLY A 153 -0.94 5.69 13.66
CA GLY A 153 -0.58 4.61 12.76
C GLY A 153 0.28 5.01 11.58
N HIS A 154 0.98 6.16 11.67
CA HIS A 154 1.79 6.69 10.57
C HIS A 154 3.19 7.07 11.02
N SER A 155 4.10 7.09 10.06
CA SER A 155 5.51 7.43 10.24
C SER A 155 5.84 8.85 9.78
N SER A 156 7.07 9.28 10.05
CA SER A 156 7.62 10.50 9.50
C SER A 156 8.49 10.25 8.27
N ILE A 157 8.70 11.32 7.51
CA ILE A 157 9.64 11.36 6.39
C ILE A 157 11.07 11.09 6.89
N GLU A 158 11.44 11.69 8.03
CA GLU A 158 12.75 11.53 8.66
C GLU A 158 13.00 10.10 9.13
N GLN A 159 12.00 9.45 9.71
CA GLN A 159 12.09 8.03 10.06
C GLN A 159 12.33 7.15 8.83
N GLY A 160 11.69 7.47 7.70
CA GLY A 160 11.93 6.82 6.41
C GLY A 160 13.38 6.99 5.95
N ALA A 161 13.91 8.21 6.01
CA ALA A 161 15.29 8.50 5.63
C ALA A 161 16.31 7.78 6.54
N GLU A 162 16.04 7.68 7.83
CA GLU A 162 16.88 6.91 8.77
C GLU A 162 16.77 5.39 8.56
N PHE A 163 15.60 4.88 8.21
CA PHE A 163 15.40 3.49 7.86
C PHE A 163 16.15 3.12 6.56
N PHE A 164 16.08 3.98 5.55
CA PHE A 164 16.77 3.77 4.26
C PHE A 164 18.28 3.57 4.41
N LYS A 165 18.92 4.25 5.37
CA LYS A 165 20.36 4.06 5.67
C LYS A 165 20.71 2.69 6.25
N LYS A 166 19.71 1.95 6.74
CA LYS A 166 19.88 0.67 7.45
C LYS A 166 19.50 -0.55 6.64
N VAL A 167 18.82 -0.35 5.52
CA VAL A 167 18.34 -1.42 4.65
C VAL A 167 19.09 -1.36 3.30
N ASN A 168 19.38 -2.53 2.74
CA ASN A 168 19.96 -2.61 1.40
C ASN A 168 18.84 -2.44 0.35
N CYS A 169 18.53 -1.20 0.00
CA CYS A 169 17.52 -0.81 -0.98
C CYS A 169 18.10 0.21 -1.96
N LYS A 170 17.70 0.14 -3.23
CA LYS A 170 18.19 1.08 -4.25
C LYS A 170 17.50 2.43 -4.20
N LYS A 171 16.19 2.44 -3.91
CA LYS A 171 15.36 3.64 -3.93
C LYS A 171 14.22 3.56 -2.92
N MET A 172 13.92 4.70 -2.27
CA MET A 172 12.75 4.84 -1.43
C MET A 172 11.84 5.95 -1.97
N LEU A 173 10.56 5.64 -2.02
CA LEU A 173 9.49 6.59 -2.33
C LEU A 173 8.71 6.87 -1.06
N ILE A 174 8.65 8.11 -0.66
CA ILE A 174 7.82 8.56 0.45
C ILE A 174 6.41 8.87 -0.09
N THR A 175 5.40 8.30 0.51
CA THR A 175 3.99 8.46 0.12
C THR A 175 3.11 8.77 1.32
N HIS A 176 1.80 8.77 1.11
CA HIS A 176 0.79 8.99 2.15
C HIS A 176 0.92 10.37 2.81
N HIS A 177 1.14 11.41 2.00
CA HIS A 177 1.32 12.78 2.48
C HIS A 177 0.08 13.30 3.22
N ALA A 178 0.29 14.01 4.32
CA ALA A 178 -0.81 14.60 5.07
C ALA A 178 -1.67 15.51 4.17
N PRO A 179 -3.01 15.40 4.19
CA PRO A 179 -3.89 16.15 3.27
C PRO A 179 -3.78 17.67 3.37
N ALA A 180 -3.28 18.19 4.51
CA ALA A 180 -3.09 19.63 4.70
C ALA A 180 -1.78 20.15 4.13
N ARG A 181 -0.87 19.28 3.67
CA ARG A 181 0.44 19.67 3.14
C ARG A 181 0.27 20.14 1.70
N THR A 182 0.78 21.32 1.41
CA THR A 182 0.69 21.93 0.06
C THR A 182 1.76 21.38 -0.87
N ASP A 183 1.53 21.44 -2.19
CA ASP A 183 2.52 21.05 -3.20
C ASP A 183 3.84 21.81 -3.03
N SER A 184 3.79 23.10 -2.71
CA SER A 184 4.99 23.92 -2.48
C SER A 184 5.81 23.45 -1.27
N GLU A 185 5.15 22.94 -0.23
CA GLU A 185 5.83 22.35 0.93
C GLU A 185 6.44 21.00 0.55
N LEU A 186 5.71 20.18 -0.23
CA LEU A 186 6.21 18.91 -0.73
C LEU A 186 7.42 19.10 -1.65
N ASP A 187 7.38 20.05 -2.57
CA ASP A 187 8.51 20.38 -3.46
C ASP A 187 9.76 20.79 -2.65
N LYS A 188 9.57 21.62 -1.62
CA LYS A 188 10.66 22.00 -0.73
C LYS A 188 11.24 20.79 0.01
N ILE A 189 10.38 19.97 0.62
CA ILE A 189 10.81 18.76 1.33
C ILE A 189 11.57 17.83 0.36
N ASN A 190 11.03 17.60 -0.83
CA ASN A 190 11.66 16.73 -1.82
C ASN A 190 13.06 17.21 -2.22
N SER A 191 13.26 18.54 -2.30
CA SER A 191 14.57 19.13 -2.62
C SER A 191 15.62 18.97 -1.50
N GLU A 192 15.20 18.66 -0.28
CA GLU A 192 16.05 18.50 0.91
C GLU A 192 16.33 17.00 1.23
N LEU A 193 15.68 16.06 0.50
CA LEU A 193 15.85 14.64 0.74
C LEU A 193 17.23 14.13 0.30
N PRO A 194 17.80 13.13 0.98
CA PRO A 194 19.04 12.48 0.57
C PRO A 194 18.88 11.77 -0.78
N ASP A 195 19.99 11.56 -1.47
CA ASP A 195 20.03 10.76 -2.69
C ASP A 195 19.41 9.37 -2.48
N GLY A 196 18.63 8.92 -3.45
CA GLY A 196 17.92 7.65 -3.41
C GLY A 196 16.54 7.70 -2.72
N ILE A 197 16.15 8.85 -2.16
CA ILE A 197 14.83 9.07 -1.57
C ILE A 197 14.13 10.20 -2.31
N GLU A 198 12.86 10.00 -2.66
CA GLU A 198 12.03 11.05 -3.25
C GLU A 198 10.57 10.91 -2.82
N LEU A 199 9.81 11.99 -2.91
CA LEU A 199 8.38 11.97 -2.65
C LEU A 199 7.64 11.40 -3.86
N ALA A 200 6.67 10.50 -3.61
CA ALA A 200 5.77 10.01 -4.64
C ALA A 200 4.70 11.07 -4.95
N PHE A 201 4.23 11.09 -6.19
CA PHE A 201 3.15 11.96 -6.64
C PHE A 201 2.22 11.24 -7.62
N ASP A 202 1.01 11.77 -7.78
CA ASP A 202 0.00 11.18 -8.67
C ASP A 202 0.47 11.14 -10.11
N GLY A 203 0.37 9.99 -10.74
CA GLY A 203 0.83 9.76 -12.13
C GLY A 203 2.31 9.41 -12.25
N MET A 204 3.07 9.31 -11.15
CA MET A 204 4.46 8.88 -11.19
C MET A 204 4.60 7.46 -11.77
N THR A 205 5.55 7.29 -12.67
CA THR A 205 5.92 5.98 -13.25
C THR A 205 7.40 5.74 -13.04
N ILE A 206 7.75 4.56 -12.54
CA ILE A 206 9.14 4.17 -12.32
C ILE A 206 9.39 2.82 -12.98
N GLU A 207 10.44 2.76 -13.79
CA GLU A 207 10.95 1.52 -14.35
C GLU A 207 12.03 0.93 -13.43
N ILE A 208 11.88 -0.36 -13.09
CA ILE A 208 12.87 -1.09 -12.29
C ILE A 208 13.77 -1.87 -13.25
N ASN A 209 14.95 -1.33 -13.52
CA ASN A 209 15.95 -1.89 -14.45
C ASN A 209 16.98 -2.77 -13.73
#